data_ac1596feb7fc4534403252431bee80cc
#
_entry.id   ac1596feb7fc4534403252431bee80cc
#
_cell.length_a   1.000
_cell.length_b   1.000
_cell.length_c   1.000
_cell.angle_alpha   90.00
_cell.angle_beta   90.00
_cell.angle_gamma   90.00
#
_symmetry.space_group_name_H-M   'P 1'
#
loop_
_entity.id
_entity.type
_entity.pdbx_description
1 polymer ?
#
loop_
_entity_poly.entity_id
_entity_poly.type
_entity_poly.pdbx_seq_one_letter_code
_entity_poly.pdbx_strand_id
1 'polypeptide(L)'
;MLEHALAQPSNIWSIVFPELADSEAPDSMKIIGAVRDGLPGATLGKIAEVYQIPKAEMYGMLHISPKTGQRVACRKLNKDVSGHLIQMVKVFCRTYEIFKNLDKTMRWLKSPCYALGNQIPVRLLDTTEGTELVMNTLGCIEYGVFS
;
A
#
# COMPACT_ATOMS: atom_id res chain seq x y z
N MET A 1 -12.96 -2.56 13.80
CA MET A 1 -12.21 -1.34 14.14
C MET A 1 -11.34 -0.83 13.02
N LEU A 2 -10.56 -1.68 12.37
CA LEU A 2 -9.80 -1.29 11.19
C LEU A 2 -10.71 -0.87 10.04
N GLU A 3 -11.83 -1.55 9.85
CA GLU A 3 -12.79 -1.23 8.80
C GLU A 3 -13.32 0.20 8.90
N HIS A 4 -13.53 0.70 10.12
CA HIS A 4 -13.99 2.07 10.35
C HIS A 4 -12.89 3.08 10.06
N ALA A 5 -11.65 2.76 10.42
CA ALA A 5 -10.50 3.62 10.17
C ALA A 5 -10.16 3.73 8.68
N LEU A 6 -10.54 2.72 7.88
CA LEU A 6 -10.24 2.66 6.45
C LEU A 6 -11.40 3.15 5.58
N ALA A 7 -12.44 3.71 6.19
CA ALA A 7 -13.60 4.22 5.45
C ALA A 7 -13.26 5.40 4.53
N GLN A 8 -12.08 6.04 4.73
CA GLN A 8 -11.61 7.16 3.91
C GLN A 8 -10.12 6.99 3.59
N PRO A 9 -9.68 7.37 2.39
CA PRO A 9 -8.28 7.19 1.98
C PRO A 9 -7.29 7.95 2.85
N SER A 10 -7.70 9.06 3.44
CA SER A 10 -6.87 9.85 4.36
C SER A 10 -6.48 9.06 5.61
N ASN A 11 -7.30 8.08 6.00
CA ASN A 11 -7.07 7.33 7.23
C ASN A 11 -5.92 6.33 7.10
N ILE A 12 -5.60 5.87 5.88
CA ILE A 12 -4.47 4.97 5.70
C ILE A 12 -3.14 5.69 5.93
N TRP A 13 -3.06 6.98 5.59
CA TRP A 13 -1.86 7.77 5.87
C TRP A 13 -1.60 7.94 7.35
N SER A 14 -2.65 7.92 8.19
CA SER A 14 -2.48 8.02 9.65
C SER A 14 -1.78 6.79 10.24
N ILE A 15 -1.80 5.67 9.53
CA ILE A 15 -1.05 4.47 9.93
C ILE A 15 0.45 4.73 9.86
N VAL A 16 0.88 5.46 8.82
CA VAL A 16 2.28 5.80 8.59
C VAL A 16 2.67 7.07 9.35
N PHE A 17 1.77 8.06 9.37
CA PHE A 17 1.99 9.38 9.99
C PHE A 17 0.87 9.68 10.97
N PRO A 18 0.95 9.13 12.21
CA PRO A 18 -0.13 9.33 13.20
C PRO A 18 -0.40 10.80 13.54
N GLU A 19 0.58 11.69 13.32
CA GLU A 19 0.47 13.12 13.61
C GLU A 19 -0.37 13.88 12.57
N LEU A 20 -0.67 13.27 11.42
CA LEU A 20 -1.48 13.94 10.41
C LEU A 20 -2.96 13.90 10.77
N ALA A 21 -3.68 14.98 10.44
CA ALA A 21 -5.12 15.01 10.57
C ALA A 21 -5.76 14.03 9.56
N ASP A 22 -6.95 13.57 9.89
CA ASP A 22 -7.65 12.52 9.12
C ASP A 22 -7.90 12.88 7.65
N SER A 23 -7.85 14.16 7.30
CA SER A 23 -8.12 14.62 5.93
C SER A 23 -6.87 14.99 5.17
N GLU A 24 -5.69 14.85 5.76
CA GLU A 24 -4.45 15.30 5.15
C GLU A 24 -3.63 14.16 4.58
N ALA A 25 -3.19 14.33 3.33
CA ALA A 25 -2.15 13.49 2.75
C ALA A 25 -0.80 14.15 3.04
N PRO A 26 0.25 13.36 3.30
CA PRO A 26 1.58 13.94 3.53
C PRO A 26 2.14 14.53 2.25
N ASP A 27 2.92 15.61 2.36
CA ASP A 27 3.64 16.14 1.22
C ASP A 27 4.86 15.27 0.89
N SER A 28 5.45 15.51 -0.28
CA SER A 28 6.59 14.70 -0.74
C SER A 28 7.79 14.81 0.19
N MET A 29 8.06 15.97 0.75
CA MET A 29 9.19 16.15 1.65
C MET A 29 9.03 15.37 2.94
N LYS A 30 7.82 15.30 3.46
CA LYS A 30 7.50 14.50 4.65
C LYS A 30 7.73 13.01 4.37
N ILE A 31 7.27 12.53 3.22
CA ILE A 31 7.48 11.13 2.80
C ILE A 31 8.98 10.84 2.65
N ILE A 32 9.71 11.71 1.97
CA ILE A 32 11.15 11.53 1.76
C ILE A 32 11.88 11.42 3.09
N GLY A 33 11.58 12.32 4.02
CA GLY A 33 12.20 12.32 5.34
C GLY A 33 11.90 11.04 6.11
N ALA A 34 10.66 10.57 6.08
CA ALA A 34 10.25 9.36 6.77
C ALA A 34 10.93 8.11 6.19
N VAL A 35 11.05 8.04 4.87
CA VAL A 35 11.73 6.92 4.20
C VAL A 35 13.21 6.90 4.53
N ARG A 36 13.87 8.04 4.53
CA ARG A 36 15.30 8.15 4.87
C ARG A 36 15.56 7.79 6.33
N ASP A 37 14.66 8.17 7.23
CA ASP A 37 14.77 7.86 8.65
C ASP A 37 14.42 6.39 8.93
N GLY A 38 13.57 5.80 8.12
CA GLY A 38 13.06 4.44 8.28
C GLY A 38 11.73 4.43 9.02
N LEU A 39 10.73 3.77 8.44
CA LEU A 39 9.43 3.62 9.10
C LEU A 39 9.55 2.66 10.28
N PRO A 40 8.72 2.84 11.34
CA PRO A 40 8.65 1.85 12.41
C PRO A 40 8.30 0.46 11.86
N GLY A 41 8.95 -0.58 12.38
CA GLY A 41 8.71 -1.95 11.91
C GLY A 41 7.26 -2.40 12.05
N ALA A 42 6.54 -1.88 13.05
CA ALA A 42 5.13 -2.18 13.25
C ALA A 42 4.25 -1.72 12.07
N THR A 43 4.70 -0.76 11.29
CA THR A 43 3.97 -0.26 10.11
C THR A 43 3.75 -1.37 9.09
N LEU A 44 4.73 -2.27 8.93
CA LEU A 44 4.62 -3.40 8.00
C LEU A 44 3.38 -4.25 8.29
N GLY A 45 3.19 -4.64 9.55
CA GLY A 45 2.03 -5.43 9.95
C GLY A 45 0.71 -4.70 9.75
N LYS A 46 0.69 -3.40 10.02
CA LYS A 46 -0.51 -2.59 9.84
C LYS A 46 -0.91 -2.50 8.37
N ILE A 47 0.05 -2.35 7.47
CA ILE A 47 -0.22 -2.30 6.03
C ILE A 47 -0.67 -3.67 5.53
N ALA A 48 -0.08 -4.77 6.03
CA ALA A 48 -0.53 -6.10 5.71
C ALA A 48 -2.01 -6.30 6.11
N GLU A 49 -2.42 -5.78 7.26
CA GLU A 49 -3.82 -5.83 7.69
C GLU A 49 -4.73 -5.04 6.75
N VAL A 50 -4.29 -3.85 6.30
CA VAL A 50 -5.04 -3.03 5.36
C VAL A 50 -5.34 -3.80 4.08
N TYR A 51 -4.32 -4.47 3.54
CA TYR A 51 -4.45 -5.27 2.32
C TYR A 51 -5.08 -6.64 2.58
N GLN A 52 -5.30 -7.01 3.85
CA GLN A 52 -5.84 -8.31 4.24
C GLN A 52 -5.01 -9.46 3.68
N ILE A 53 -3.69 -9.33 3.76
CA ILE A 53 -2.75 -10.37 3.35
C ILE A 53 -1.94 -10.85 4.55
N PRO A 54 -1.54 -12.15 4.56
CA PRO A 54 -0.71 -12.66 5.65
C PRO A 54 0.66 -11.97 5.68
N LYS A 55 1.24 -11.85 6.86
CA LYS A 55 2.58 -11.27 7.02
C LYS A 55 3.62 -12.01 6.19
N ALA A 56 3.50 -13.34 6.08
CA ALA A 56 4.42 -14.13 5.26
C ALA A 56 4.42 -13.70 3.80
N GLU A 57 3.23 -13.43 3.25
CA GLU A 57 3.09 -12.93 1.89
C GLU A 57 3.67 -11.51 1.75
N MET A 58 3.44 -10.67 2.75
CA MET A 58 4.00 -9.31 2.78
C MET A 58 5.54 -9.36 2.79
N TYR A 59 6.14 -10.24 3.58
CA TYR A 59 7.59 -10.40 3.60
C TYR A 59 8.12 -10.79 2.22
N GLY A 60 7.43 -11.72 1.54
CA GLY A 60 7.81 -12.11 0.18
C GLY A 60 7.78 -10.94 -0.79
N MET A 61 6.75 -10.12 -0.72
CA MET A 61 6.61 -8.94 -1.57
C MET A 61 7.71 -7.90 -1.29
N LEU A 62 8.11 -7.77 -0.04
CA LEU A 62 9.16 -6.83 0.37
C LEU A 62 10.56 -7.40 0.23
N HIS A 63 10.70 -8.65 -0.24
CA HIS A 63 11.97 -9.35 -0.44
C HIS A 63 12.78 -9.48 0.84
N ILE A 64 12.10 -9.72 1.97
CA ILE A 64 12.76 -9.99 3.25
C ILE A 64 12.35 -11.39 3.74
N SER A 65 13.26 -12.04 4.46
CA SER A 65 12.96 -13.34 5.05
C SER A 65 12.00 -13.18 6.23
N PRO A 66 11.22 -14.23 6.56
CA PRO A 66 10.36 -14.18 7.74
C PRO A 66 11.13 -13.89 9.02
N LYS A 67 12.35 -14.40 9.13
CA LYS A 67 13.22 -14.16 10.29
C LYS A 67 13.57 -12.68 10.41
N THR A 68 13.95 -12.05 9.29
CA THR A 68 14.23 -10.62 9.24
C THR A 68 12.98 -9.82 9.56
N GLY A 69 11.83 -10.21 8.99
CA GLY A 69 10.55 -9.53 9.24
C GLY A 69 10.18 -9.52 10.72
N GLN A 70 10.35 -10.65 11.41
CA GLN A 70 10.08 -10.74 12.84
C GLN A 70 11.05 -9.89 13.64
N ARG A 71 12.33 -9.88 13.25
CA ARG A 71 13.35 -9.12 13.96
C ARG A 71 13.11 -7.61 13.87
N VAL A 72 12.71 -7.11 12.71
CA VAL A 72 12.53 -5.67 12.51
C VAL A 72 11.19 -5.16 13.02
N ALA A 73 10.29 -6.05 13.45
CA ALA A 73 8.97 -5.63 13.94
C ALA A 73 9.06 -4.64 15.11
N CYS A 74 10.12 -4.69 15.91
CA CYS A 74 10.36 -3.81 17.05
C CYS A 74 11.42 -2.74 16.76
N ARG A 75 11.83 -2.61 15.49
CA ARG A 75 12.91 -1.71 15.08
C ARG A 75 12.44 -0.86 13.90
N LYS A 76 13.31 0.04 13.44
CA LYS A 76 13.07 0.78 12.21
C LYS A 76 13.38 -0.09 11.00
N LEU A 77 12.56 0.07 9.96
CA LEU A 77 12.78 -0.59 8.67
C LEU A 77 13.86 0.17 7.89
N ASN A 78 14.56 -0.53 7.00
CA ASN A 78 15.54 0.12 6.15
C ASN A 78 14.82 0.99 5.10
N LYS A 79 15.62 1.79 4.39
CA LYS A 79 15.12 2.74 3.40
C LYS A 79 14.32 2.05 2.28
N ASP A 80 14.82 0.92 1.78
CA ASP A 80 14.19 0.22 0.67
C ASP A 80 12.82 -0.34 1.05
N VAL A 81 12.72 -0.99 2.21
CA VAL A 81 11.46 -1.53 2.70
C VAL A 81 10.48 -0.39 3.01
N SER A 82 10.96 0.67 3.64
CA SER A 82 10.14 1.84 3.95
C SER A 82 9.56 2.47 2.68
N GLY A 83 10.38 2.64 1.65
CA GLY A 83 9.93 3.18 0.37
C GLY A 83 8.91 2.28 -0.30
N HIS A 84 9.10 0.98 -0.24
CA HIS A 84 8.18 0.00 -0.80
C HIS A 84 6.80 0.09 -0.11
N LEU A 85 6.80 0.18 1.22
CA LEU A 85 5.55 0.30 1.98
C LEU A 85 4.81 1.59 1.61
N ILE A 86 5.52 2.69 1.43
CA ILE A 86 4.92 3.96 0.99
C ILE A 86 4.24 3.78 -0.38
N GLN A 87 4.89 3.07 -1.31
CA GLN A 87 4.28 2.80 -2.61
C GLN A 87 2.99 2.00 -2.47
N MET A 88 2.96 1.02 -1.59
CA MET A 88 1.75 0.25 -1.34
C MET A 88 0.63 1.11 -0.77
N VAL A 89 0.94 2.03 0.13
CA VAL A 89 -0.04 2.97 0.66
C VAL A 89 -0.60 3.86 -0.46
N LYS A 90 0.25 4.36 -1.34
CA LYS A 90 -0.17 5.19 -2.48
C LYS A 90 -1.11 4.44 -3.41
N VAL A 91 -0.80 3.18 -3.71
CA VAL A 91 -1.65 2.35 -4.57
C VAL A 91 -3.03 2.17 -3.93
N PHE A 92 -3.07 1.86 -2.64
CA PHE A 92 -4.34 1.70 -1.94
C PHE A 92 -5.17 2.98 -1.98
N CYS A 93 -4.55 4.11 -1.67
CA CYS A 93 -5.23 5.41 -1.68
C CYS A 93 -5.78 5.73 -3.08
N ARG A 94 -4.99 5.49 -4.12
CA ARG A 94 -5.40 5.75 -5.49
C ARG A 94 -6.57 4.87 -5.89
N THR A 95 -6.53 3.59 -5.53
CA THR A 95 -7.62 2.66 -5.82
C THR A 95 -8.90 3.09 -5.13
N TYR A 96 -8.80 3.48 -3.86
CA TYR A 96 -9.96 3.94 -3.10
C TYR A 96 -10.55 5.23 -3.71
N GLU A 97 -9.72 6.16 -4.14
CA GLU A 97 -10.19 7.40 -4.79
C GLU A 97 -11.05 7.12 -6.01
N ILE A 98 -10.72 6.07 -6.76
CA ILE A 98 -11.44 5.70 -7.98
C ILE A 98 -12.75 5.00 -7.65
N PHE A 99 -12.72 4.01 -6.78
CA PHE A 99 -13.89 3.18 -6.49
C PHE A 99 -14.78 3.74 -5.38
N LYS A 100 -14.22 4.55 -4.49
CA LYS A 100 -14.93 5.21 -3.37
C LYS A 100 -15.71 4.24 -2.48
N ASN A 101 -15.25 3.01 -2.40
CA ASN A 101 -15.88 1.94 -1.63
C ASN A 101 -14.82 0.93 -1.26
N LEU A 102 -14.76 0.56 0.03
CA LEU A 102 -13.71 -0.34 0.50
C LEU A 102 -13.84 -1.74 -0.11
N ASP A 103 -15.06 -2.27 -0.19
CA ASP A 103 -15.28 -3.60 -0.76
C ASP A 103 -14.86 -3.68 -2.22
N LYS A 104 -15.21 -2.65 -3.00
CA LYS A 104 -14.82 -2.58 -4.42
C LYS A 104 -13.31 -2.42 -4.56
N THR A 105 -12.69 -1.63 -3.71
CA THR A 105 -11.24 -1.44 -3.68
C THR A 105 -10.53 -2.77 -3.45
N MET A 106 -10.93 -3.49 -2.41
CA MET A 106 -10.32 -4.78 -2.08
C MET A 106 -10.59 -5.82 -3.16
N ARG A 107 -11.80 -5.82 -3.72
CA ARG A 107 -12.15 -6.76 -4.80
C ARG A 107 -11.27 -6.53 -6.01
N TRP A 108 -11.07 -5.27 -6.42
CA TRP A 108 -10.23 -4.98 -7.59
C TRP A 108 -8.78 -5.37 -7.32
N LEU A 109 -8.25 -5.01 -6.16
CA LEU A 109 -6.86 -5.30 -5.81
C LEU A 109 -6.57 -6.81 -5.74
N LYS A 110 -7.57 -7.62 -5.39
CA LYS A 110 -7.39 -9.05 -5.15
C LYS A 110 -7.97 -9.95 -6.23
N SER A 111 -8.48 -9.39 -7.32
CA SER A 111 -9.07 -10.17 -8.42
C SER A 111 -8.26 -10.00 -9.69
N PRO A 112 -8.20 -11.03 -10.56
CA PRO A 112 -7.52 -10.90 -11.84
C PRO A 112 -8.09 -9.73 -12.65
N CYS A 113 -7.20 -8.93 -13.24
CA CYS A 113 -7.57 -7.77 -14.04
C CYS A 113 -7.15 -8.01 -15.48
N TYR A 114 -8.10 -7.93 -16.41
CA TYR A 114 -7.84 -8.17 -17.84
C TYR A 114 -6.75 -7.24 -18.38
N ALA A 115 -6.81 -5.96 -18.02
CA ALA A 115 -5.83 -4.98 -18.46
C ALA A 115 -4.41 -5.26 -17.97
N LEU A 116 -4.27 -6.11 -16.95
CA LEU A 116 -2.98 -6.54 -16.41
C LEU A 116 -2.62 -7.96 -16.84
N GLY A 117 -3.17 -8.43 -17.96
CA GLY A 117 -2.93 -9.78 -18.44
C GLY A 117 -3.51 -10.85 -17.53
N ASN A 118 -4.65 -10.57 -16.91
CA ASN A 118 -5.31 -11.40 -15.92
C ASN A 118 -4.50 -11.63 -14.64
N GLN A 119 -3.53 -10.76 -14.37
CA GLN A 119 -2.78 -10.79 -13.11
C GLN A 119 -3.59 -10.12 -12.01
N ILE A 120 -3.34 -10.55 -10.78
CA ILE A 120 -3.97 -9.95 -9.59
C ILE A 120 -3.15 -8.71 -9.20
N PRO A 121 -3.77 -7.51 -9.18
CA PRO A 121 -3.01 -6.26 -8.97
C PRO A 121 -2.12 -6.27 -7.73
N VAL A 122 -2.61 -6.73 -6.58
CA VAL A 122 -1.83 -6.71 -5.34
C VAL A 122 -0.53 -7.51 -5.47
N ARG A 123 -0.53 -8.58 -6.27
CA ARG A 123 0.65 -9.42 -6.46
C ARG A 123 1.72 -8.75 -7.31
N LEU A 124 1.36 -7.75 -8.09
CA LEU A 124 2.31 -6.99 -8.92
C LEU A 124 3.03 -5.91 -8.13
N LEU A 125 2.63 -5.66 -6.89
CA LEU A 125 3.24 -4.63 -6.05
C LEU A 125 4.58 -5.06 -5.43
N ASP A 126 5.06 -6.24 -5.80
CA ASP A 126 6.35 -6.76 -5.35
C ASP A 126 7.54 -6.11 -6.08
N THR A 127 7.29 -5.44 -7.20
CA THR A 127 8.31 -4.73 -7.97
C THR A 127 7.87 -3.31 -8.26
N THR A 128 8.84 -2.43 -8.53
CA THR A 128 8.58 -1.06 -8.96
C THR A 128 7.82 -1.04 -10.28
N GLU A 129 8.24 -1.87 -11.22
CA GLU A 129 7.61 -1.97 -12.54
C GLU A 129 6.15 -2.39 -12.42
N GLY A 130 5.87 -3.40 -11.59
CA GLY A 130 4.51 -3.85 -11.33
C GLY A 130 3.66 -2.76 -10.69
N THR A 131 4.22 -2.03 -9.73
CA THR A 131 3.53 -0.92 -9.07
C THR A 131 3.16 0.17 -10.08
N GLU A 132 4.08 0.53 -10.96
CA GLU A 132 3.82 1.52 -12.01
C GLU A 132 2.72 1.05 -12.96
N LEU A 133 2.76 -0.21 -13.34
CA LEU A 133 1.75 -0.80 -14.21
C LEU A 133 0.36 -0.73 -13.57
N VAL A 134 0.26 -1.06 -12.28
CA VAL A 134 -1.00 -0.97 -11.55
C VAL A 134 -1.50 0.48 -11.49
N MET A 135 -0.61 1.43 -11.17
CA MET A 135 -0.98 2.85 -11.10
C MET A 135 -1.45 3.38 -12.45
N ASN A 136 -0.77 3.01 -13.53
CA ASN A 136 -1.17 3.40 -14.88
C ASN A 136 -2.54 2.82 -15.26
N THR A 137 -2.78 1.57 -14.92
CA THR A 137 -4.06 0.90 -15.14
C THR A 137 -5.19 1.60 -14.39
N LEU A 138 -4.94 1.97 -13.14
CA LEU A 138 -5.92 2.73 -12.35
C LEU A 138 -6.25 4.08 -12.99
N GLY A 139 -5.24 4.77 -13.51
CA GLY A 139 -5.46 6.02 -14.25
C GLY A 139 -6.35 5.82 -15.47
N CYS A 140 -6.13 4.75 -16.23
CA CYS A 140 -6.95 4.42 -17.38
C CYS A 140 -8.40 4.08 -16.99
N ILE A 141 -8.60 3.38 -15.90
CA ILE A 141 -9.93 3.05 -15.38
C ILE A 141 -10.66 4.33 -15.00
N GLU A 142 -9.97 5.25 -14.31
CA GLU A 142 -10.56 6.52 -13.90
C GLU A 142 -11.07 7.34 -15.09
N TYR A 143 -10.33 7.33 -16.20
CA TYR A 143 -10.72 8.08 -17.40
C TYR A 143 -11.57 7.25 -18.35
N GLY A 144 -11.99 6.04 -17.97
CA GLY A 144 -12.88 5.21 -18.79
C GLY A 144 -12.23 4.60 -20.02
N VAL A 145 -10.89 4.53 -20.08
CA VAL A 145 -10.17 4.01 -21.25
C VAL A 145 -10.43 2.51 -21.47
N PHE A 146 -10.74 1.79 -20.40
CA PHE A 146 -11.03 0.35 -20.45
C PHE A 146 -12.52 0.06 -20.22
N SER A 147 -13.35 0.90 -20.66
CA SER A 147 -14.80 0.70 -20.55
C SER A 147 -15.31 -0.40 -21.48
#